data_26bf59817a2a548ec28a7d6ad3022fca
#
_entry.id   26bf59817a2a548ec28a7d6ad3022fca
#
_cell.length_a   1.000
_cell.length_b   1.000
_cell.length_c   1.000
_cell.angle_alpha   90.00
_cell.angle_beta   90.00
_cell.angle_gamma   90.00
#
_symmetry.space_group_name_H-M   'P 1'
#
loop_
_entity.id
_entity.type
_entity.pdbx_description
1 polymer ?
#
loop_
_entity_poly.entity_id
_entity_poly.type
_entity_poly.pdbx_seq_one_letter_code
_entity_poly.pdbx_strand_id
1 'polypeptide(L)'
;MQKIGFVIPWFGENIPGGAEMELREVTAHLQKAGMEVEILTTCVKEFTADWNENYYAAGTAVVEDITVRRFPVRRRDTQAFDRVNRKLMDGKQISPKEEQIFVEEMVNSPQLYEYMRDAQDEYGLYVFIPYMFGTTYYGMQVCPEKSVLIPCFHDEAYVYMRLFRQAYVKARGMIYNAMPEMELANRVYDFTTTEQICMGIGMDTKIQSDADAFRKQFGIDKPFILYAGRKDVGKNVHTLLRYFAEWKHRKQDDLQLVLIGGGDIAIPESVKDDVYDLGFVSKQDKYNAMAAASLLCQPSHNESFSLVIMESWLCGRPVLVSSQCAVTKDFAKRSNGGLYFKDYFEFEGCVEYILEHPEAAAELGANGGAFVWENFEWDIIVEKYRTFFQKLMGA
;
A
#
# COMPACT_ATOMS: atom_id res chain seq x y z
N MET A 1 28.38 -1.62 6.24
CA MET A 1 27.19 -1.30 7.05
C MET A 1 26.75 -2.60 7.71
N GLN A 2 26.33 -2.57 8.97
CA GLN A 2 25.78 -3.78 9.61
C GLN A 2 24.51 -4.26 8.91
N LYS A 3 24.19 -5.53 9.04
CA LYS A 3 23.00 -6.17 8.48
C LYS A 3 21.70 -5.46 8.94
N ILE A 4 20.72 -5.38 8.05
CA ILE A 4 19.40 -4.81 8.33
C ILE A 4 18.38 -5.93 8.26
N GLY A 5 17.67 -6.15 9.37
CA GLY A 5 16.58 -7.13 9.47
C GLY A 5 15.23 -6.49 9.16
N PHE A 6 14.55 -6.93 8.12
CA PHE A 6 13.17 -6.50 7.83
C PHE A 6 12.19 -7.48 8.43
N VAL A 7 11.26 -7.00 9.23
CA VAL A 7 10.28 -7.82 9.97
C VAL A 7 8.89 -7.61 9.40
N ILE A 8 8.29 -8.69 8.88
CA ILE A 8 6.94 -8.71 8.32
C ILE A 8 6.19 -9.97 8.78
N PRO A 9 4.85 -9.96 8.95
CA PRO A 9 4.10 -11.12 9.44
C PRO A 9 4.22 -12.37 8.57
N TRP A 10 4.25 -12.23 7.24
CA TRP A 10 4.40 -13.31 6.25
C TRP A 10 5.20 -12.81 5.05
N PHE A 11 5.96 -13.70 4.43
CA PHE A 11 6.73 -13.41 3.22
C PHE A 11 6.96 -14.68 2.40
N GLY A 12 6.71 -14.60 1.09
CA GLY A 12 6.91 -15.68 0.13
C GLY A 12 6.76 -15.21 -1.31
N GLU A 13 6.94 -16.12 -2.26
CA GLU A 13 6.77 -15.84 -3.69
C GLU A 13 5.32 -15.48 -4.01
N ASN A 14 5.12 -14.45 -4.82
CA ASN A 14 3.82 -14.03 -5.37
C ASN A 14 2.71 -13.76 -4.32
N ILE A 15 3.06 -13.41 -3.07
CA ILE A 15 2.06 -13.03 -2.07
C ILE A 15 1.50 -11.65 -2.43
N PRO A 16 0.17 -11.52 -2.59
CA PRO A 16 -0.46 -10.25 -2.88
C PRO A 16 -0.54 -9.37 -1.63
N GLY A 17 -0.33 -8.07 -1.79
CA GLY A 17 -0.46 -7.08 -0.72
C GLY A 17 0.45 -5.88 -0.97
N GLY A 18 0.04 -4.70 -0.48
CA GLY A 18 0.82 -3.48 -0.64
C GLY A 18 2.12 -3.51 0.16
N ALA A 19 2.04 -3.90 1.43
CA ALA A 19 3.20 -3.98 2.33
C ALA A 19 4.19 -5.08 1.92
N GLU A 20 3.67 -6.21 1.44
CA GLU A 20 4.49 -7.33 0.95
C GLU A 20 5.23 -6.95 -0.33
N MET A 21 4.55 -6.28 -1.26
CA MET A 21 5.15 -5.78 -2.48
C MET A 21 6.19 -4.69 -2.19
N GLU A 22 5.85 -3.73 -1.32
CA GLU A 22 6.78 -2.70 -0.87
C GLU A 22 8.05 -3.30 -0.28
N LEU A 23 7.91 -4.24 0.67
CA LEU A 23 9.06 -4.87 1.30
C LEU A 23 9.93 -5.63 0.30
N ARG A 24 9.31 -6.40 -0.61
CA ARG A 24 10.02 -7.15 -1.65
C ARG A 24 10.87 -6.23 -2.51
N GLU A 25 10.28 -5.19 -3.06
CA GLU A 25 10.98 -4.25 -3.93
C GLU A 25 12.07 -3.48 -3.18
N VAL A 26 11.76 -2.98 -1.98
CA VAL A 26 12.75 -2.28 -1.14
C VAL A 26 13.95 -3.17 -0.83
N THR A 27 13.73 -4.39 -0.34
CA THR A 27 14.83 -5.30 0.03
C THR A 27 15.67 -5.69 -1.18
N ALA A 28 15.05 -5.97 -2.32
CA ALA A 28 15.77 -6.29 -3.57
C ALA A 28 16.65 -5.13 -4.04
N HIS A 29 16.15 -3.89 -4.03
CA HIS A 29 16.92 -2.74 -4.47
C HIS A 29 18.01 -2.34 -3.47
N LEU A 30 17.78 -2.46 -2.17
CA LEU A 30 18.80 -2.23 -1.14
C LEU A 30 19.93 -3.27 -1.24
N GLN A 31 19.60 -4.55 -1.44
CA GLN A 31 20.59 -5.61 -1.64
C GLN A 31 21.41 -5.36 -2.91
N LYS A 32 20.75 -5.03 -4.02
CA LYS A 32 21.42 -4.67 -5.27
C LYS A 32 22.36 -3.46 -5.12
N ALA A 33 22.03 -2.54 -4.22
CA ALA A 33 22.87 -1.38 -3.86
C ALA A 33 23.97 -1.72 -2.85
N GLY A 34 24.18 -3.00 -2.53
CA GLY A 34 25.26 -3.50 -1.66
C GLY A 34 24.99 -3.41 -0.17
N MET A 35 23.73 -3.23 0.25
CA MET A 35 23.36 -3.34 1.66
C MET A 35 23.06 -4.79 2.01
N GLU A 36 23.52 -5.26 3.16
CA GLU A 36 23.20 -6.60 3.66
C GLU A 36 21.82 -6.57 4.32
N VAL A 37 20.85 -7.26 3.71
CA VAL A 37 19.46 -7.32 4.17
C VAL A 37 19.05 -8.76 4.43
N GLU A 38 18.20 -8.97 5.43
CA GLU A 38 17.56 -10.25 5.75
C GLU A 38 16.10 -10.01 6.12
N ILE A 39 15.19 -10.89 5.66
CA ILE A 39 13.78 -10.83 6.05
C ILE A 39 13.54 -11.81 7.18
N LEU A 40 12.98 -11.30 8.28
CA LEU A 40 12.54 -12.04 9.45
C LEU A 40 11.01 -12.12 9.43
N THR A 41 10.46 -13.33 9.35
CA THR A 41 9.02 -13.49 9.14
C THR A 41 8.49 -14.73 9.84
N THR A 42 7.18 -14.94 9.81
CA THR A 42 6.58 -16.16 10.35
C THR A 42 6.44 -17.26 9.30
N CYS A 43 6.01 -18.45 9.74
CA CYS A 43 5.68 -19.55 8.85
C CYS A 43 4.27 -19.46 8.23
N VAL A 44 3.51 -18.41 8.51
CA VAL A 44 2.18 -18.17 7.91
C VAL A 44 2.32 -17.91 6.42
N LYS A 45 1.36 -18.41 5.63
CA LYS A 45 1.38 -18.26 4.18
C LYS A 45 1.17 -16.83 3.73
N GLU A 46 0.04 -16.24 4.11
CA GLU A 46 -0.42 -14.92 3.65
C GLU A 46 -1.57 -14.38 4.51
N PHE A 47 -2.02 -13.15 4.26
CA PHE A 47 -3.09 -12.48 5.00
C PHE A 47 -4.39 -13.30 5.09
N THR A 48 -4.81 -13.94 4.01
CA THR A 48 -6.07 -14.70 3.92
C THR A 48 -5.99 -16.13 4.44
N ALA A 49 -4.79 -16.59 4.82
CA ALA A 49 -4.57 -17.93 5.37
C ALA A 49 -5.02 -18.05 6.84
N ASP A 50 -5.10 -19.28 7.36
CA ASP A 50 -5.22 -19.49 8.80
C ASP A 50 -3.90 -19.14 9.50
N TRP A 51 -3.93 -18.12 10.34
CA TRP A 51 -2.73 -17.66 11.08
C TRP A 51 -2.33 -18.58 12.22
N ASN A 52 -3.03 -19.68 12.45
CA ASN A 52 -2.61 -20.78 13.31
C ASN A 52 -1.77 -21.84 12.59
N GLU A 53 -1.68 -21.75 11.25
CA GLU A 53 -1.00 -22.74 10.43
C GLU A 53 0.42 -22.28 10.11
N ASN A 54 1.40 -23.16 10.38
CA ASN A 54 2.76 -23.00 9.90
C ASN A 54 2.88 -23.62 8.50
N TYR A 55 2.49 -22.89 7.47
CA TYR A 55 2.52 -23.33 6.07
C TYR A 55 3.95 -23.52 5.57
N TYR A 56 4.82 -22.58 5.82
CA TYR A 56 6.23 -22.69 5.47
C TYR A 56 7.01 -23.41 6.58
N ALA A 57 8.07 -24.14 6.20
CA ALA A 57 9.01 -24.70 7.15
C ALA A 57 9.77 -23.58 7.89
N ALA A 58 9.95 -23.77 9.19
CA ALA A 58 10.79 -22.88 10.00
C ALA A 58 12.27 -23.02 9.59
N GLY A 59 13.05 -21.95 9.79
CA GLY A 59 14.48 -21.89 9.43
C GLY A 59 14.77 -20.88 8.34
N THR A 60 15.95 -21.00 7.73
CA THR A 60 16.43 -20.05 6.73
C THR A 60 16.20 -20.62 5.32
N ALA A 61 15.69 -19.77 4.43
CA ALA A 61 15.51 -20.05 3.01
C ALA A 61 15.98 -18.82 2.19
N VAL A 62 16.08 -18.99 0.88
CA VAL A 62 16.29 -17.89 -0.06
C VAL A 62 15.04 -17.76 -0.92
N VAL A 63 14.51 -16.55 -1.01
CA VAL A 63 13.34 -16.22 -1.83
C VAL A 63 13.72 -15.00 -2.68
N GLU A 64 13.70 -15.13 -4.00
CA GLU A 64 14.08 -14.07 -4.93
C GLU A 64 15.43 -13.41 -4.58
N ASP A 65 16.45 -14.27 -4.32
CA ASP A 65 17.80 -13.90 -3.92
C ASP A 65 17.93 -13.22 -2.53
N ILE A 66 16.84 -13.05 -1.78
CA ILE A 66 16.85 -12.50 -0.42
C ILE A 66 16.88 -13.62 0.61
N THR A 67 17.73 -13.50 1.63
CA THR A 67 17.72 -14.41 2.78
C THR A 67 16.47 -14.16 3.61
N VAL A 68 15.67 -15.22 3.83
CA VAL A 68 14.41 -15.17 4.60
C VAL A 68 14.50 -16.16 5.74
N ARG A 69 14.33 -15.68 6.95
CA ARG A 69 14.28 -16.52 8.15
C ARG A 69 12.86 -16.60 8.69
N ARG A 70 12.34 -17.81 8.81
CA ARG A 70 10.96 -18.10 9.20
C ARG A 70 10.88 -18.68 10.60
N PHE A 71 9.93 -18.18 11.38
CA PHE A 71 9.67 -18.60 12.75
C PHE A 71 8.24 -19.13 12.90
N PRO A 72 8.03 -20.22 13.63
CA PRO A 72 6.68 -20.76 13.84
C PRO A 72 5.83 -19.80 14.66
N VAL A 73 4.55 -19.72 14.31
CA VAL A 73 3.59 -18.93 15.06
C VAL A 73 3.10 -19.67 16.30
N ARG A 74 2.78 -18.92 17.37
CA ARG A 74 2.02 -19.48 18.47
C ARG A 74 0.56 -19.69 18.07
N ARG A 75 -0.09 -20.65 18.69
CA ARG A 75 -1.55 -20.83 18.54
C ARG A 75 -2.28 -19.65 19.17
N ARG A 76 -3.26 -19.09 18.44
CA ARG A 76 -4.06 -17.93 18.80
C ARG A 76 -5.51 -18.31 19.09
N ASP A 77 -6.21 -17.51 19.92
CA ASP A 77 -7.65 -17.56 20.08
C ASP A 77 -8.33 -16.68 19.00
N THR A 78 -8.65 -17.30 17.87
CA THR A 78 -9.29 -16.62 16.73
C THR A 78 -10.64 -15.99 17.13
N GLN A 79 -11.42 -16.63 18.01
CA GLN A 79 -12.73 -16.10 18.41
C GLN A 79 -12.57 -14.86 19.32
N ALA A 80 -11.58 -14.85 20.20
CA ALA A 80 -11.28 -13.67 21.02
C ALA A 80 -10.85 -12.50 20.16
N PHE A 81 -9.95 -12.76 19.19
CA PHE A 81 -9.51 -11.77 18.22
C PHE A 81 -10.69 -11.20 17.41
N ASP A 82 -11.48 -12.04 16.78
CA ASP A 82 -12.58 -11.63 15.89
C ASP A 82 -13.62 -10.76 16.61
N ARG A 83 -13.92 -11.06 17.88
CA ARG A 83 -14.83 -10.23 18.68
C ARG A 83 -14.31 -8.80 18.86
N VAL A 84 -13.02 -8.66 19.12
CA VAL A 84 -12.38 -7.34 19.31
C VAL A 84 -12.20 -6.64 17.97
N ASN A 85 -11.70 -7.34 16.97
CA ASN A 85 -11.44 -6.80 15.64
C ASN A 85 -12.72 -6.26 14.99
N ARG A 86 -13.86 -6.93 15.14
CA ARG A 86 -15.15 -6.45 14.65
C ARG A 86 -15.52 -5.09 15.22
N LYS A 87 -15.24 -4.84 16.51
CA LYS A 87 -15.49 -3.53 17.12
C LYS A 87 -14.62 -2.44 16.46
N LEU A 88 -13.36 -2.73 16.21
CA LEU A 88 -12.43 -1.81 15.55
C LEU A 88 -12.85 -1.54 14.10
N MET A 89 -13.26 -2.57 13.36
CA MET A 89 -13.80 -2.43 12.00
C MET A 89 -15.08 -1.57 11.96
N ASP A 90 -15.90 -1.64 13.01
CA ASP A 90 -17.09 -0.79 13.19
C ASP A 90 -16.72 0.65 13.67
N GLY A 91 -15.43 1.00 13.76
CA GLY A 91 -14.95 2.30 14.25
C GLY A 91 -15.16 2.53 15.74
N LYS A 92 -15.43 1.48 16.53
CA LYS A 92 -15.68 1.58 17.96
C LYS A 92 -14.38 1.58 18.76
N GLN A 93 -14.36 2.36 19.82
CA GLN A 93 -13.29 2.27 20.81
C GLN A 93 -13.39 0.97 21.60
N ILE A 94 -12.23 0.42 21.97
CA ILE A 94 -12.09 -0.79 22.76
C ILE A 94 -11.38 -0.48 24.08
N SER A 95 -11.58 -1.35 25.08
CA SER A 95 -10.94 -1.22 26.40
C SER A 95 -9.46 -1.62 26.34
N PRO A 96 -8.62 -1.20 27.30
CA PRO A 96 -7.21 -1.61 27.38
C PRO A 96 -7.02 -3.14 27.41
N LYS A 97 -7.97 -3.87 28.02
CA LYS A 97 -7.95 -5.34 28.03
C LYS A 97 -8.21 -5.92 26.62
N GLU A 98 -9.11 -5.30 25.87
CA GLU A 98 -9.39 -5.69 24.49
C GLU A 98 -8.23 -5.33 23.55
N GLU A 99 -7.55 -4.19 23.77
CA GLU A 99 -6.32 -3.86 23.05
C GLU A 99 -5.26 -4.95 23.24
N GLN A 100 -5.11 -5.43 24.49
CA GLN A 100 -4.17 -6.51 24.80
C GLN A 100 -4.57 -7.82 24.07
N ILE A 101 -5.86 -8.20 24.08
CA ILE A 101 -6.36 -9.36 23.34
C ILE A 101 -6.05 -9.19 21.84
N PHE A 102 -6.26 -8.00 21.28
CA PHE A 102 -6.01 -7.74 19.87
C PHE A 102 -4.55 -8.04 19.48
N VAL A 103 -3.58 -7.48 20.21
CA VAL A 103 -2.16 -7.66 19.86
C VAL A 103 -1.64 -9.07 20.21
N GLU A 104 -2.16 -9.68 21.27
CA GLU A 104 -1.80 -11.06 21.65
C GLU A 104 -2.33 -12.07 20.64
N GLU A 105 -3.58 -11.92 20.19
CA GLU A 105 -4.23 -12.88 19.31
C GLU A 105 -4.07 -12.52 17.80
N MET A 106 -3.27 -11.51 17.50
CA MET A 106 -2.72 -11.26 16.16
C MET A 106 -1.64 -12.31 15.80
N VAL A 107 -1.16 -12.28 14.54
CA VAL A 107 0.01 -13.10 14.14
C VAL A 107 1.17 -12.81 15.07
N ASN A 108 1.67 -13.84 15.75
CA ASN A 108 2.64 -13.71 16.83
C ASN A 108 3.60 -14.91 16.86
N SER A 109 4.90 -14.65 17.05
CA SER A 109 5.94 -15.68 17.13
C SER A 109 6.94 -15.35 18.23
N PRO A 110 6.85 -15.99 19.43
CA PRO A 110 7.81 -15.81 20.51
C PRO A 110 9.26 -16.11 20.08
N GLN A 111 9.46 -17.14 19.24
CA GLN A 111 10.78 -17.52 18.75
C GLN A 111 11.43 -16.45 17.86
N LEU A 112 10.65 -15.64 17.15
CA LEU A 112 11.16 -14.47 16.42
C LEU A 112 11.78 -13.46 17.40
N TYR A 113 11.11 -13.17 18.52
CA TYR A 113 11.60 -12.21 19.51
C TYR A 113 12.80 -12.72 20.29
N GLU A 114 12.84 -14.03 20.59
CA GLU A 114 14.00 -14.68 21.17
C GLU A 114 15.21 -14.57 20.24
N TYR A 115 15.04 -14.92 18.97
CA TYR A 115 16.09 -14.77 17.96
C TYR A 115 16.59 -13.33 17.84
N MET A 116 15.69 -12.35 17.75
CA MET A 116 16.08 -10.93 17.68
C MET A 116 16.89 -10.48 18.88
N ARG A 117 16.56 -10.98 20.08
CA ARG A 117 17.29 -10.68 21.33
C ARG A 117 18.70 -11.29 21.30
N ASP A 118 18.78 -12.55 20.88
CA ASP A 118 20.04 -13.29 20.87
C ASP A 118 21.01 -12.81 19.78
N ALA A 119 20.46 -12.41 18.62
CA ALA A 119 21.23 -11.97 17.46
C ALA A 119 21.34 -10.43 17.34
N GLN A 120 20.97 -9.66 18.38
CA GLN A 120 20.90 -8.21 18.30
C GLN A 120 22.20 -7.53 17.85
N ASP A 121 23.36 -8.12 18.13
CA ASP A 121 24.67 -7.57 17.78
C ASP A 121 25.03 -7.79 16.29
N GLU A 122 24.33 -8.69 15.60
CA GLU A 122 24.49 -8.92 14.16
C GLU A 122 23.81 -7.85 13.31
N TYR A 123 22.76 -7.21 13.85
CA TYR A 123 21.93 -6.24 13.13
C TYR A 123 22.20 -4.81 13.58
N GLY A 124 22.34 -3.91 12.61
CA GLY A 124 22.36 -2.48 12.85
C GLY A 124 20.98 -1.92 13.13
N LEU A 125 19.99 -2.36 12.38
CA LEU A 125 18.59 -1.94 12.49
C LEU A 125 17.64 -3.13 12.26
N TYR A 126 16.46 -3.04 12.87
CA TYR A 126 15.28 -3.84 12.56
C TYR A 126 14.19 -2.94 11.98
N VAL A 127 13.74 -3.21 10.76
CA VAL A 127 12.70 -2.42 10.07
C VAL A 127 11.41 -3.22 10.03
N PHE A 128 10.38 -2.74 10.69
CA PHE A 128 9.08 -3.42 10.82
C PHE A 128 8.06 -2.87 9.83
N ILE A 129 7.23 -3.73 9.26
CA ILE A 129 6.13 -3.38 8.37
C ILE A 129 5.02 -4.44 8.45
N PRO A 130 3.71 -4.08 8.46
CA PRO A 130 3.13 -2.81 8.88
C PRO A 130 2.85 -2.78 10.41
N TYR A 131 2.23 -1.71 10.90
CA TYR A 131 2.14 -1.41 12.34
C TYR A 131 1.25 -2.34 13.18
N MET A 132 0.13 -2.85 12.62
CA MET A 132 -0.96 -3.42 13.42
C MET A 132 -0.74 -4.85 13.89
N PHE A 133 0.34 -5.51 13.49
CA PHE A 133 0.56 -6.93 13.77
C PHE A 133 1.33 -7.19 15.06
N GLY A 134 1.07 -8.36 15.69
CA GLY A 134 1.77 -8.80 16.89
C GLY A 134 3.29 -8.91 16.67
N THR A 135 3.73 -9.35 15.49
CA THR A 135 5.15 -9.37 15.10
C THR A 135 5.81 -8.01 15.21
N THR A 136 5.11 -6.95 14.81
CA THR A 136 5.58 -5.56 14.91
C THR A 136 5.52 -5.07 16.36
N TYR A 137 4.36 -5.20 17.01
CA TYR A 137 4.16 -4.70 18.37
C TYR A 137 5.15 -5.29 19.39
N TYR A 138 5.33 -6.60 19.39
CA TYR A 138 6.27 -7.26 20.31
C TYR A 138 7.71 -7.16 19.83
N GLY A 139 7.96 -7.28 18.54
CA GLY A 139 9.30 -7.21 17.96
C GLY A 139 9.99 -5.87 18.23
N MET A 140 9.28 -4.75 18.03
CA MET A 140 9.83 -3.41 18.29
C MET A 140 10.21 -3.16 19.76
N GLN A 141 9.66 -3.93 20.69
CA GLN A 141 9.99 -3.81 22.12
C GLN A 141 11.23 -4.61 22.52
N VAL A 142 11.78 -5.43 21.63
CA VAL A 142 13.01 -6.21 21.90
C VAL A 142 14.24 -5.28 21.92
N CYS A 143 14.41 -4.46 20.88
CA CYS A 143 15.51 -3.51 20.75
C CYS A 143 14.95 -2.17 20.21
N PRO A 144 14.25 -1.36 21.02
CA PRO A 144 13.61 -0.12 20.57
C PRO A 144 14.58 0.86 19.91
N GLU A 145 15.82 0.92 20.42
CA GLU A 145 16.92 1.78 19.96
C GLU A 145 17.47 1.38 18.58
N LYS A 146 17.13 0.20 18.08
CA LYS A 146 17.45 -0.29 16.72
C LYS A 146 16.19 -0.46 15.86
N SER A 147 15.00 -0.20 16.41
CA SER A 147 13.73 -0.43 15.72
C SER A 147 13.31 0.75 14.89
N VAL A 148 12.98 0.49 13.63
CA VAL A 148 12.42 1.43 12.65
C VAL A 148 11.07 0.89 12.20
N LEU A 149 10.07 1.74 12.03
CA LEU A 149 8.74 1.32 11.58
C LEU A 149 8.37 1.98 10.25
N ILE A 150 7.95 1.16 9.29
CA ILE A 150 7.18 1.57 8.11
C ILE A 150 5.71 1.25 8.45
N PRO A 151 4.93 2.21 8.97
CA PRO A 151 3.68 1.88 9.62
C PRO A 151 2.55 1.52 8.66
N CYS A 152 2.46 2.15 7.50
CA CYS A 152 1.30 2.08 6.61
C CYS A 152 0.02 2.52 7.35
N PHE A 153 0.07 3.64 8.07
CA PHE A 153 -1.06 4.16 8.85
C PHE A 153 -2.21 4.64 7.97
N HIS A 154 -3.42 4.29 8.41
CA HIS A 154 -4.65 4.90 7.94
C HIS A 154 -5.39 5.58 9.11
N ASP A 155 -6.20 6.61 8.83
CA ASP A 155 -7.03 7.29 9.84
C ASP A 155 -8.24 6.41 10.17
N GLU A 156 -8.00 5.37 10.97
CA GLU A 156 -8.97 4.35 11.39
C GLU A 156 -8.78 3.97 12.86
N ALA A 157 -9.72 3.23 13.43
CA ALA A 157 -9.76 2.96 14.88
C ALA A 157 -8.45 2.33 15.43
N TYR A 158 -7.75 1.54 14.63
CA TYR A 158 -6.52 0.85 15.04
C TYR A 158 -5.39 1.81 15.41
N VAL A 159 -5.18 2.88 14.63
CA VAL A 159 -4.06 3.82 14.84
C VAL A 159 -4.14 4.53 16.20
N TYR A 160 -5.35 4.63 16.75
CA TYR A 160 -5.61 5.30 18.04
C TYR A 160 -5.46 4.40 19.26
N MET A 161 -5.16 3.12 19.10
CA MET A 161 -4.97 2.20 20.22
C MET A 161 -3.85 2.69 21.14
N ARG A 162 -4.13 2.70 22.45
CA ARG A 162 -3.20 3.17 23.47
C ARG A 162 -1.89 2.37 23.49
N LEU A 163 -1.98 1.05 23.28
CA LEU A 163 -0.79 0.17 23.25
C LEU A 163 0.20 0.59 22.16
N PHE A 164 -0.28 0.88 20.97
CA PHE A 164 0.56 1.34 19.86
C PHE A 164 1.18 2.70 20.17
N ARG A 165 0.39 3.64 20.71
CA ARG A 165 0.90 4.97 21.08
C ARG A 165 1.99 4.90 22.14
N GLN A 166 1.93 3.93 23.08
CA GLN A 166 2.96 3.75 24.10
C GLN A 166 4.21 3.01 23.60
N ALA A 167 4.05 2.11 22.62
CA ALA A 167 5.16 1.29 22.11
C ALA A 167 5.95 2.05 21.04
N TYR A 168 5.28 2.62 20.04
CA TYR A 168 5.94 3.11 18.83
C TYR A 168 6.66 4.45 18.99
N VAL A 169 6.31 5.24 20.00
CA VAL A 169 7.08 6.46 20.36
C VAL A 169 8.50 6.18 20.86
N LYS A 170 8.82 4.91 21.14
CA LYS A 170 10.15 4.48 21.54
C LYS A 170 11.03 4.03 20.37
N ALA A 171 10.48 3.99 19.17
CA ALA A 171 11.21 3.62 17.97
C ALA A 171 12.39 4.56 17.72
N ARG A 172 13.48 4.02 17.20
CA ARG A 172 14.63 4.80 16.72
C ARG A 172 14.26 5.66 15.52
N GLY A 173 13.39 5.13 14.63
CA GLY A 173 12.96 5.83 13.43
C GLY A 173 11.59 5.42 12.92
N MET A 174 10.99 6.33 12.13
CA MET A 174 9.74 6.13 11.40
C MET A 174 9.95 6.49 9.94
N ILE A 175 9.46 5.64 9.05
CA ILE A 175 9.49 5.82 7.60
C ILE A 175 8.06 5.86 7.10
N TYR A 176 7.63 6.96 6.54
CA TYR A 176 6.27 7.14 6.02
C TYR A 176 6.27 7.10 4.49
N ASN A 177 5.20 6.55 3.93
CA ASN A 177 5.04 6.46 2.47
C ASN A 177 4.48 7.75 1.86
N ALA A 178 3.80 8.58 2.66
CA ALA A 178 3.22 9.84 2.22
C ALA A 178 3.20 10.90 3.34
N MET A 179 3.21 12.18 2.97
CA MET A 179 3.13 13.28 3.94
C MET A 179 1.87 13.24 4.81
N PRO A 180 0.65 12.96 4.29
CA PRO A 180 -0.54 12.86 5.14
C PRO A 180 -0.47 11.72 6.16
N GLU A 181 0.26 10.65 5.88
CA GLU A 181 0.53 9.58 6.85
C GLU A 181 1.40 10.10 8.00
N MET A 182 2.48 10.82 7.68
CA MET A 182 3.35 11.45 8.68
C MET A 182 2.59 12.51 9.51
N GLU A 183 1.71 13.30 8.90
CA GLU A 183 0.86 14.26 9.59
C GLU A 183 -0.13 13.57 10.53
N LEU A 184 -0.75 12.46 10.10
CA LEU A 184 -1.59 11.62 10.96
C LEU A 184 -0.80 11.09 12.15
N ALA A 185 0.38 10.53 11.89
CA ALA A 185 1.25 10.01 12.93
C ALA A 185 1.61 11.07 13.99
N ASN A 186 2.04 12.26 13.56
CA ASN A 186 2.38 13.36 14.47
C ASN A 186 1.16 13.95 15.21
N ARG A 187 -0.06 13.76 14.72
CA ARG A 187 -1.29 14.13 15.41
C ARG A 187 -1.67 13.12 16.50
N VAL A 188 -1.32 11.84 16.32
CA VAL A 188 -1.74 10.73 17.18
C VAL A 188 -0.67 10.35 18.20
N TYR A 189 0.62 10.42 17.82
CA TYR A 189 1.76 9.98 18.61
C TYR A 189 2.65 11.16 19.01
N ASP A 190 3.23 11.09 20.18
CA ASP A 190 4.18 12.10 20.70
C ASP A 190 5.62 11.65 20.44
N PHE A 191 6.12 11.88 19.24
CA PHE A 191 7.47 11.55 18.81
C PHE A 191 8.46 12.62 19.24
N THR A 192 9.08 12.49 20.40
CA THR A 192 10.06 13.47 20.91
C THR A 192 11.50 13.15 20.51
N THR A 193 11.86 11.88 20.39
CA THR A 193 13.23 11.41 20.11
C THR A 193 13.34 10.52 18.87
N THR A 194 12.23 10.20 18.26
CA THR A 194 12.14 9.34 17.07
C THR A 194 12.49 10.14 15.81
N GLU A 195 13.48 9.69 15.06
CA GLU A 195 13.80 10.27 13.75
C GLU A 195 12.70 9.91 12.74
N GLN A 196 12.30 10.85 11.93
CA GLN A 196 11.18 10.68 10.99
C GLN A 196 11.56 11.08 9.58
N ILE A 197 11.10 10.32 8.59
CA ILE A 197 11.26 10.65 7.17
C ILE A 197 10.00 10.28 6.37
N CYS A 198 9.60 11.14 5.44
CA CYS A 198 8.67 10.78 4.38
C CYS A 198 9.46 10.24 3.19
N MET A 199 9.46 8.92 3.03
CA MET A 199 10.30 8.20 2.05
C MET A 199 9.61 8.10 0.69
N GLY A 200 8.34 7.69 0.68
CA GLY A 200 7.67 7.17 -0.50
C GLY A 200 8.04 5.72 -0.81
N ILE A 201 7.48 5.19 -1.88
CA ILE A 201 7.81 3.85 -2.39
C ILE A 201 8.49 4.01 -3.75
N GLY A 202 9.57 3.25 -3.98
CA GLY A 202 10.29 3.27 -5.25
C GLY A 202 9.45 2.76 -6.41
N MET A 203 9.63 3.37 -7.57
CA MET A 203 8.92 3.03 -8.80
C MET A 203 9.90 2.65 -9.91
N ASP A 204 9.53 1.64 -10.69
CA ASP A 204 10.16 1.40 -11.99
C ASP A 204 9.61 2.44 -12.97
N THR A 205 10.43 3.46 -13.25
CA THR A 205 10.03 4.58 -14.09
C THR A 205 10.12 4.29 -15.59
N LYS A 206 10.73 3.16 -15.97
CA LYS A 206 10.92 2.77 -17.37
C LYS A 206 9.78 1.85 -17.87
N ILE A 207 8.54 2.27 -17.63
CA ILE A 207 7.36 1.53 -18.08
C ILE A 207 7.22 1.64 -19.60
N GLN A 208 7.02 0.49 -20.26
CA GLN A 208 6.57 0.45 -21.65
C GLN A 208 5.09 0.18 -21.68
N SER A 209 4.34 0.93 -22.45
CA SER A 209 2.90 0.78 -22.58
C SER A 209 2.44 1.04 -24.02
N ASP A 210 1.42 0.31 -24.48
CA ASP A 210 0.89 0.35 -25.84
C ASP A 210 -0.64 0.34 -25.78
N ALA A 211 -1.24 1.52 -26.04
CA ALA A 211 -2.69 1.70 -26.05
C ALA A 211 -3.37 0.89 -27.16
N ASP A 212 -2.75 0.78 -28.33
CA ASP A 212 -3.34 0.08 -29.48
C ASP A 212 -3.32 -1.43 -29.26
N ALA A 213 -2.26 -1.95 -28.60
CA ALA A 213 -2.21 -3.36 -28.19
C ALA A 213 -3.37 -3.72 -27.26
N PHE A 214 -3.68 -2.86 -26.27
CA PHE A 214 -4.84 -3.06 -25.38
C PHE A 214 -6.16 -3.08 -26.14
N ARG A 215 -6.39 -2.07 -26.98
CA ARG A 215 -7.63 -1.97 -27.78
C ARG A 215 -7.84 -3.20 -28.65
N LYS A 216 -6.79 -3.62 -29.34
CA LYS A 216 -6.82 -4.80 -30.22
C LYS A 216 -7.08 -6.10 -29.45
N GLN A 217 -6.46 -6.26 -28.28
CA GLN A 217 -6.56 -7.49 -27.48
C GLN A 217 -7.93 -7.66 -26.83
N PHE A 218 -8.49 -6.57 -26.27
CA PHE A 218 -9.73 -6.62 -25.50
C PHE A 218 -10.97 -6.11 -26.26
N GLY A 219 -10.81 -5.56 -27.46
CA GLY A 219 -11.92 -5.05 -28.28
C GLY A 219 -12.59 -3.81 -27.68
N ILE A 220 -11.85 -3.00 -26.92
CA ILE A 220 -12.35 -1.82 -26.21
C ILE A 220 -11.81 -0.57 -26.93
N ASP A 221 -12.59 -0.04 -27.89
CA ASP A 221 -12.17 1.08 -28.75
C ASP A 221 -12.71 2.45 -28.30
N LYS A 222 -13.78 2.46 -27.50
CA LYS A 222 -14.40 3.68 -27.00
C LYS A 222 -13.58 4.31 -25.86
N PRO A 223 -13.76 5.60 -25.57
CA PRO A 223 -13.17 6.22 -24.37
C PRO A 223 -13.61 5.49 -23.11
N PHE A 224 -12.70 5.31 -22.14
CA PHE A 224 -13.05 4.65 -20.90
C PHE A 224 -12.32 5.23 -19.68
N ILE A 225 -12.98 5.11 -18.53
CA ILE A 225 -12.39 5.27 -17.20
C ILE A 225 -11.79 3.93 -16.79
N LEU A 226 -10.54 3.92 -16.34
CA LEU A 226 -9.91 2.72 -15.80
C LEU A 226 -9.96 2.73 -14.26
N TYR A 227 -10.32 1.60 -13.68
CA TYR A 227 -10.03 1.26 -12.30
C TYR A 227 -9.05 0.08 -12.25
N ALA A 228 -8.01 0.18 -11.42
CA ALA A 228 -7.06 -0.91 -11.21
C ALA A 228 -6.82 -1.15 -9.72
N GLY A 229 -7.17 -2.35 -9.23
CA GLY A 229 -7.03 -2.72 -7.83
C GLY A 229 -8.00 -3.82 -7.39
N ARG A 230 -7.96 -4.19 -6.11
CA ARG A 230 -8.93 -5.13 -5.54
C ARG A 230 -10.33 -4.50 -5.55
N LYS A 231 -11.34 -5.29 -5.88
CA LYS A 231 -12.74 -4.86 -5.91
C LYS A 231 -13.41 -5.18 -4.57
N ASP A 232 -12.95 -4.54 -3.50
CA ASP A 232 -13.49 -4.68 -2.16
C ASP A 232 -14.09 -3.37 -1.61
N VAL A 233 -14.75 -3.48 -0.45
CA VAL A 233 -15.39 -2.32 0.20
C VAL A 233 -14.39 -1.24 0.56
N GLY A 234 -13.17 -1.60 0.99
CA GLY A 234 -12.12 -0.65 1.37
C GLY A 234 -11.64 0.20 0.18
N LYS A 235 -11.70 -0.36 -1.03
CA LYS A 235 -11.36 0.34 -2.28
C LYS A 235 -12.52 1.14 -2.88
N ASN A 236 -13.72 1.05 -2.30
CA ASN A 236 -14.90 1.87 -2.63
C ASN A 236 -15.35 1.79 -4.11
N VAL A 237 -15.07 0.67 -4.79
CA VAL A 237 -15.39 0.49 -6.23
C VAL A 237 -16.89 0.52 -6.50
N HIS A 238 -17.71 0.10 -5.53
CA HIS A 238 -19.16 0.18 -5.62
C HIS A 238 -19.67 1.62 -5.75
N THR A 239 -18.99 2.61 -5.17
CA THR A 239 -19.33 4.03 -5.38
C THR A 239 -18.97 4.47 -6.80
N LEU A 240 -17.84 4.03 -7.33
CA LEU A 240 -17.49 4.30 -8.73
C LEU A 240 -18.55 3.73 -9.69
N LEU A 241 -18.96 2.47 -9.50
CA LEU A 241 -20.03 1.85 -10.31
C LEU A 241 -21.36 2.61 -10.23
N ARG A 242 -21.74 3.05 -9.02
CA ARG A 242 -22.94 3.86 -8.83
C ARG A 242 -22.84 5.21 -9.52
N TYR A 243 -21.69 5.88 -9.45
CA TYR A 243 -21.45 7.15 -10.13
C TYR A 243 -21.41 6.98 -11.63
N PHE A 244 -20.81 5.90 -12.11
CA PHE A 244 -20.82 5.58 -13.54
C PHE A 244 -22.24 5.28 -14.07
N ALA A 245 -23.07 4.56 -13.31
CA ALA A 245 -24.45 4.33 -13.65
C ALA A 245 -25.27 5.64 -13.73
N GLU A 246 -25.07 6.56 -12.81
CA GLU A 246 -25.68 7.88 -12.84
C GLU A 246 -25.17 8.72 -14.03
N TRP A 247 -23.86 8.65 -14.32
CA TRP A 247 -23.28 9.27 -15.52
C TRP A 247 -23.99 8.80 -16.80
N LYS A 248 -24.10 7.50 -17.01
CA LYS A 248 -24.74 6.93 -18.21
C LYS A 248 -26.22 7.31 -18.30
N HIS A 249 -26.92 7.37 -17.16
CA HIS A 249 -28.31 7.83 -17.14
C HIS A 249 -28.45 9.29 -17.61
N ARG A 250 -27.53 10.17 -17.21
CA ARG A 250 -27.59 11.61 -17.49
C ARG A 250 -27.02 11.99 -18.87
N LYS A 251 -25.91 11.37 -19.28
CA LYS A 251 -25.15 11.78 -20.47
C LYS A 251 -25.48 10.96 -21.72
N GLN A 252 -25.82 9.67 -21.55
CA GLN A 252 -26.14 8.77 -22.67
C GLN A 252 -25.07 8.75 -23.79
N ASP A 253 -23.80 8.87 -23.38
CA ASP A 253 -22.64 8.89 -24.25
C ASP A 253 -22.00 7.50 -24.43
N ASP A 254 -20.87 7.45 -25.15
CA ASP A 254 -20.11 6.22 -25.43
C ASP A 254 -19.04 5.90 -24.39
N LEU A 255 -18.94 6.63 -23.27
CA LEU A 255 -17.96 6.38 -22.21
C LEU A 255 -18.16 4.99 -21.59
N GLN A 256 -17.07 4.28 -21.41
CA GLN A 256 -17.03 2.95 -20.81
C GLN A 256 -16.27 2.95 -19.47
N LEU A 257 -16.44 1.90 -18.68
CA LEU A 257 -15.69 1.67 -17.45
C LEU A 257 -14.99 0.32 -17.55
N VAL A 258 -13.67 0.31 -17.35
CA VAL A 258 -12.85 -0.90 -17.32
C VAL A 258 -12.35 -1.14 -15.90
N LEU A 259 -12.58 -2.34 -15.38
CA LEU A 259 -12.13 -2.78 -14.06
C LEU A 259 -11.05 -3.85 -14.22
N ILE A 260 -9.90 -3.64 -13.57
CA ILE A 260 -8.78 -4.59 -13.52
C ILE A 260 -8.47 -4.93 -12.07
N GLY A 261 -8.28 -6.22 -11.77
CA GLY A 261 -7.89 -6.73 -10.46
C GLY A 261 -8.87 -7.74 -9.90
N GLY A 262 -8.52 -8.31 -8.75
CA GLY A 262 -9.29 -9.38 -8.12
C GLY A 262 -10.47 -8.89 -7.28
N GLY A 263 -11.32 -9.85 -6.92
CA GLY A 263 -12.55 -9.64 -6.14
C GLY A 263 -13.78 -9.62 -7.04
N ASP A 264 -14.90 -10.06 -6.48
CA ASP A 264 -16.19 -10.04 -7.15
C ASP A 264 -16.96 -8.77 -6.79
N ILE A 265 -17.57 -8.15 -7.78
CA ILE A 265 -18.40 -6.95 -7.58
C ILE A 265 -19.67 -7.03 -8.43
N ALA A 266 -20.80 -6.67 -7.86
CA ALA A 266 -22.05 -6.62 -8.59
C ALA A 266 -22.09 -5.37 -9.49
N ILE A 267 -22.15 -5.59 -10.81
CA ILE A 267 -22.30 -4.52 -11.80
C ILE A 267 -23.79 -4.20 -11.93
N PRO A 268 -24.22 -2.93 -11.79
CA PRO A 268 -25.62 -2.55 -11.98
C PRO A 268 -26.11 -2.91 -13.40
N GLU A 269 -27.30 -3.52 -13.49
CA GLU A 269 -27.87 -3.98 -14.77
C GLU A 269 -27.99 -2.85 -15.80
N SER A 270 -28.24 -1.61 -15.34
CA SER A 270 -28.37 -0.41 -16.20
C SER A 270 -27.12 -0.03 -16.97
N VAL A 271 -25.94 -0.54 -16.60
CA VAL A 271 -24.64 -0.22 -17.23
C VAL A 271 -23.83 -1.46 -17.58
N LYS A 272 -24.44 -2.62 -17.55
CA LYS A 272 -23.77 -3.90 -17.75
C LYS A 272 -23.02 -3.98 -19.09
N ASP A 273 -23.58 -3.39 -20.14
CA ASP A 273 -22.99 -3.40 -21.48
C ASP A 273 -21.87 -2.36 -21.66
N ASP A 274 -21.72 -1.43 -20.72
CA ASP A 274 -20.70 -0.38 -20.72
C ASP A 274 -19.57 -0.62 -19.70
N VAL A 275 -19.64 -1.69 -18.91
CA VAL A 275 -18.64 -2.04 -17.89
C VAL A 275 -17.94 -3.35 -18.25
N TYR A 276 -16.62 -3.30 -18.35
CA TYR A 276 -15.76 -4.46 -18.63
C TYR A 276 -14.97 -4.84 -17.39
N ASP A 277 -15.32 -5.94 -16.74
CA ASP A 277 -14.54 -6.52 -15.65
C ASP A 277 -13.57 -7.57 -16.23
N LEU A 278 -12.30 -7.19 -16.36
CA LEU A 278 -11.25 -8.03 -16.95
C LEU A 278 -10.58 -8.96 -15.93
N GLY A 279 -10.91 -8.83 -14.62
CA GLY A 279 -10.24 -9.59 -13.58
C GLY A 279 -8.74 -9.30 -13.50
N PHE A 280 -7.94 -10.31 -13.16
CA PHE A 280 -6.48 -10.19 -13.18
C PHE A 280 -5.97 -10.23 -14.62
N VAL A 281 -5.17 -9.24 -14.96
CA VAL A 281 -4.44 -9.16 -16.24
C VAL A 281 -2.92 -9.18 -15.98
N SER A 282 -2.12 -9.40 -17.01
CA SER A 282 -0.67 -9.31 -16.88
C SER A 282 -0.23 -7.88 -16.51
N LYS A 283 0.99 -7.74 -15.95
CA LYS A 283 1.56 -6.41 -15.64
C LYS A 283 1.64 -5.54 -16.91
N GLN A 284 1.99 -6.14 -18.05
CA GLN A 284 2.04 -5.44 -19.33
C GLN A 284 0.66 -5.00 -19.81
N ASP A 285 -0.35 -5.87 -19.71
CA ASP A 285 -1.73 -5.53 -20.11
C ASP A 285 -2.31 -4.42 -19.22
N LYS A 286 -1.96 -4.41 -17.93
CA LYS A 286 -2.32 -3.30 -17.02
C LYS A 286 -1.74 -1.97 -17.50
N TYR A 287 -0.47 -1.94 -17.89
CA TYR A 287 0.16 -0.72 -18.41
C TYR A 287 -0.43 -0.29 -19.76
N ASN A 288 -0.71 -1.26 -20.61
CA ASN A 288 -1.39 -1.00 -21.90
C ASN A 288 -2.80 -0.44 -21.69
N ALA A 289 -3.55 -0.97 -20.70
CA ALA A 289 -4.85 -0.45 -20.31
C ALA A 289 -4.76 0.99 -19.78
N MET A 290 -3.76 1.27 -18.93
CA MET A 290 -3.51 2.62 -18.43
C MET A 290 -3.24 3.59 -19.59
N ALA A 291 -2.37 3.23 -20.55
CA ALA A 291 -2.09 4.06 -21.71
C ALA A 291 -3.31 4.28 -22.63
N ALA A 292 -4.23 3.32 -22.70
CA ALA A 292 -5.44 3.40 -23.51
C ALA A 292 -6.58 4.19 -22.84
N ALA A 293 -6.59 4.29 -21.51
CA ALA A 293 -7.62 4.95 -20.72
C ALA A 293 -7.67 6.46 -20.96
N SER A 294 -8.83 7.08 -20.79
CA SER A 294 -8.94 8.55 -20.70
C SER A 294 -8.40 9.07 -19.38
N LEU A 295 -8.64 8.32 -18.30
CA LEU A 295 -8.14 8.59 -16.94
C LEU A 295 -8.16 7.31 -16.10
N LEU A 296 -7.34 7.29 -15.03
CA LEU A 296 -7.48 6.31 -13.95
C LEU A 296 -8.35 6.91 -12.84
N CYS A 297 -9.41 6.22 -12.41
CA CYS A 297 -10.18 6.61 -11.23
C CYS A 297 -9.82 5.73 -10.04
N GLN A 298 -9.36 6.35 -8.94
CA GLN A 298 -9.08 5.68 -7.67
C GLN A 298 -10.03 6.20 -6.57
N PRO A 299 -11.16 5.51 -6.33
CA PRO A 299 -12.19 5.97 -5.42
C PRO A 299 -11.95 5.60 -3.95
N SER A 300 -10.81 4.97 -3.61
CA SER A 300 -10.45 4.52 -2.27
C SER A 300 -10.57 5.61 -1.22
N HIS A 301 -10.98 5.23 -0.01
CA HIS A 301 -10.97 6.12 1.14
C HIS A 301 -9.62 6.10 1.88
N ASN A 302 -8.92 4.97 1.84
CA ASN A 302 -7.65 4.78 2.53
C ASN A 302 -6.61 4.19 1.57
N GLU A 303 -5.46 4.85 1.50
CA GLU A 303 -4.25 4.39 0.82
C GLU A 303 -3.03 4.83 1.65
N SER A 304 -1.99 4.00 1.70
CA SER A 304 -0.71 4.40 2.27
C SER A 304 0.19 5.08 1.23
N PHE A 305 0.05 4.71 -0.08
CA PHE A 305 0.78 5.31 -1.19
C PHE A 305 -0.05 5.32 -2.48
N SER A 306 -0.57 4.17 -2.91
CA SER A 306 -1.29 3.96 -4.18
C SER A 306 -0.39 3.87 -5.42
N LEU A 307 0.27 2.72 -5.58
CA LEU A 307 1.15 2.45 -6.73
C LEU A 307 0.45 2.67 -8.07
N VAL A 308 -0.85 2.37 -8.17
CA VAL A 308 -1.60 2.46 -9.42
C VAL A 308 -1.75 3.89 -9.95
N ILE A 309 -1.80 4.91 -9.08
CA ILE A 309 -1.82 6.30 -9.55
C ILE A 309 -0.46 6.71 -10.11
N MET A 310 0.63 6.25 -9.51
CA MET A 310 1.99 6.48 -10.00
C MET A 310 2.21 5.80 -11.35
N GLU A 311 1.75 4.54 -11.50
CA GLU A 311 1.79 3.80 -12.76
C GLU A 311 0.97 4.48 -13.86
N SER A 312 -0.22 5.03 -13.53
CA SER A 312 -1.05 5.79 -14.49
C SER A 312 -0.32 7.02 -15.02
N TRP A 313 0.32 7.77 -14.14
CA TRP A 313 1.14 8.93 -14.51
C TRP A 313 2.33 8.55 -15.38
N LEU A 314 3.03 7.46 -15.07
CA LEU A 314 4.13 6.95 -15.89
C LEU A 314 3.65 6.47 -17.28
N CYS A 315 2.38 6.09 -17.42
CA CYS A 315 1.73 5.82 -18.70
C CYS A 315 1.14 7.08 -19.35
N GLY A 316 1.40 8.29 -18.81
CA GLY A 316 0.97 9.58 -19.36
C GLY A 316 -0.51 9.89 -19.15
N ARG A 317 -1.19 9.27 -18.18
CA ARG A 317 -2.63 9.47 -17.97
C ARG A 317 -2.93 10.16 -16.64
N PRO A 318 -3.91 11.11 -16.65
CA PRO A 318 -4.33 11.79 -15.43
C PRO A 318 -5.07 10.84 -14.50
N VAL A 319 -5.10 11.22 -13.22
CA VAL A 319 -5.87 10.48 -12.22
C VAL A 319 -7.04 11.30 -11.69
N LEU A 320 -8.11 10.60 -11.33
CA LEU A 320 -9.26 11.14 -10.61
C LEU A 320 -9.40 10.38 -9.29
N VAL A 321 -9.22 11.06 -8.16
CA VAL A 321 -9.14 10.40 -6.86
C VAL A 321 -10.22 10.90 -5.89
N SER A 322 -10.59 10.07 -4.91
CA SER A 322 -11.50 10.49 -3.85
C SER A 322 -10.85 11.56 -2.96
N SER A 323 -11.55 12.66 -2.73
CA SER A 323 -11.09 13.71 -1.80
C SER A 323 -11.07 13.25 -0.34
N GLN A 324 -11.71 12.12 -0.03
CA GLN A 324 -11.71 11.51 1.31
C GLN A 324 -10.40 10.76 1.61
N CYS A 325 -9.66 10.34 0.59
CA CYS A 325 -8.33 9.79 0.77
C CYS A 325 -7.28 10.91 0.81
N ALA A 326 -6.78 11.22 1.99
CA ALA A 326 -5.81 12.30 2.18
C ALA A 326 -4.54 12.08 1.34
N VAL A 327 -4.05 10.85 1.23
CA VAL A 327 -2.82 10.47 0.54
C VAL A 327 -2.93 10.70 -0.97
N THR A 328 -3.92 10.10 -1.63
CA THR A 328 -4.07 10.24 -3.09
C THR A 328 -4.43 11.66 -3.50
N LYS A 329 -5.21 12.37 -2.66
CA LYS A 329 -5.51 13.79 -2.85
C LYS A 329 -4.25 14.65 -2.73
N ASP A 330 -3.39 14.41 -1.75
CA ASP A 330 -2.12 15.13 -1.59
C ASP A 330 -1.23 14.93 -2.82
N PHE A 331 -1.09 13.69 -3.26
CA PHE A 331 -0.33 13.38 -4.48
C PHE A 331 -0.89 14.07 -5.72
N ALA A 332 -2.21 14.04 -5.95
CA ALA A 332 -2.84 14.73 -7.09
C ALA A 332 -2.59 16.24 -7.05
N LYS A 333 -2.64 16.86 -5.85
CA LYS A 333 -2.37 18.28 -5.67
C LYS A 333 -0.90 18.64 -5.89
N ARG A 334 0.01 17.91 -5.25
CA ARG A 334 1.46 18.22 -5.30
C ARG A 334 2.05 17.99 -6.66
N SER A 335 1.60 16.95 -7.37
CA SER A 335 2.04 16.66 -8.73
C SER A 335 1.37 17.53 -9.77
N ASN A 336 0.23 18.18 -9.46
CA ASN A 336 -0.69 18.71 -10.46
C ASN A 336 -0.99 17.66 -11.56
N GLY A 337 -1.10 16.37 -11.16
CA GLY A 337 -1.23 15.22 -12.06
C GLY A 337 -2.65 14.68 -12.18
N GLY A 338 -3.63 15.33 -11.56
CA GLY A 338 -5.00 14.84 -11.59
C GLY A 338 -5.97 15.71 -10.79
N LEU A 339 -7.20 15.25 -10.77
CA LEU A 339 -8.32 15.91 -10.11
C LEU A 339 -8.82 15.05 -8.93
N TYR A 340 -9.66 15.64 -8.09
CA TYR A 340 -10.27 14.92 -6.96
C TYR A 340 -11.73 15.30 -6.81
N PHE A 341 -12.54 14.36 -6.35
CA PHE A 341 -13.98 14.51 -6.18
C PHE A 341 -14.42 14.13 -4.78
N LYS A 342 -15.45 14.78 -4.30
CA LYS A 342 -16.10 14.51 -3.01
C LYS A 342 -17.43 13.78 -3.17
N ASP A 343 -18.18 14.14 -4.20
CA ASP A 343 -19.50 13.63 -4.50
C ASP A 343 -19.69 13.41 -6.02
N TYR A 344 -20.91 13.00 -6.40
CA TYR A 344 -21.20 12.71 -7.79
C TYR A 344 -21.03 13.92 -8.73
N PHE A 345 -21.44 15.11 -8.30
CA PHE A 345 -21.39 16.28 -9.20
C PHE A 345 -19.96 16.74 -9.45
N GLU A 346 -19.10 16.66 -8.42
CA GLU A 346 -17.66 16.90 -8.62
C GLU A 346 -17.03 15.81 -9.49
N PHE A 347 -17.43 14.53 -9.33
CA PHE A 347 -16.99 13.44 -10.20
C PHE A 347 -17.41 13.71 -11.66
N GLU A 348 -18.68 14.04 -11.91
CA GLU A 348 -19.22 14.37 -13.24
C GLU A 348 -18.41 15.51 -13.87
N GLY A 349 -18.25 16.63 -13.18
CA GLY A 349 -17.51 17.79 -13.70
C GLY A 349 -16.03 17.50 -13.97
N CYS A 350 -15.38 16.68 -13.14
CA CYS A 350 -13.99 16.27 -13.38
C CYS A 350 -13.85 15.36 -14.60
N VAL A 351 -14.76 14.39 -14.79
CA VAL A 351 -14.75 13.51 -15.94
C VAL A 351 -15.03 14.29 -17.22
N GLU A 352 -16.04 15.18 -17.22
CA GLU A 352 -16.33 16.08 -18.36
C GLU A 352 -15.11 16.90 -18.72
N TYR A 353 -14.49 17.56 -17.75
CA TYR A 353 -13.31 18.38 -17.98
C TYR A 353 -12.18 17.61 -18.67
N ILE A 354 -11.88 16.39 -18.18
CA ILE A 354 -10.81 15.56 -18.77
C ILE A 354 -11.16 15.12 -20.20
N LEU A 355 -12.42 14.77 -20.45
CA LEU A 355 -12.86 14.30 -21.79
C LEU A 355 -12.94 15.44 -22.80
N GLU A 356 -13.37 16.63 -22.38
CA GLU A 356 -13.54 17.79 -23.28
C GLU A 356 -12.24 18.57 -23.52
N HIS A 357 -11.21 18.38 -22.63
CA HIS A 357 -9.94 19.10 -22.71
C HIS A 357 -8.74 18.13 -22.78
N PRO A 358 -8.55 17.44 -23.91
CA PRO A 358 -7.51 16.41 -24.05
C PRO A 358 -6.09 16.94 -23.86
N GLU A 359 -5.83 18.21 -24.18
CA GLU A 359 -4.54 18.85 -23.94
C GLU A 359 -4.27 19.04 -22.44
N ALA A 360 -5.27 19.50 -21.69
CA ALA A 360 -5.15 19.61 -20.23
C ALA A 360 -5.02 18.22 -19.56
N ALA A 361 -5.75 17.22 -20.05
CA ALA A 361 -5.60 15.85 -19.60
C ALA A 361 -4.18 15.30 -19.82
N ALA A 362 -3.58 15.57 -20.99
CA ALA A 362 -2.22 15.18 -21.29
C ALA A 362 -1.19 15.92 -20.40
N GLU A 363 -1.41 17.22 -20.14
CA GLU A 363 -0.57 18.01 -19.23
C GLU A 363 -0.62 17.46 -17.80
N LEU A 364 -1.81 17.14 -17.28
CA LEU A 364 -1.97 16.51 -15.98
C LEU A 364 -1.20 15.18 -15.90
N GLY A 365 -1.33 14.32 -16.91
CA GLY A 365 -0.58 13.06 -16.98
C GLY A 365 0.93 13.27 -16.98
N ALA A 366 1.42 14.22 -17.78
CA ALA A 366 2.84 14.57 -17.86
C ALA A 366 3.40 15.11 -16.54
N ASN A 367 2.65 16.01 -15.87
CA ASN A 367 3.02 16.57 -14.57
C ASN A 367 3.14 15.46 -13.52
N GLY A 368 2.18 14.52 -13.50
CA GLY A 368 2.24 13.36 -12.62
C GLY A 368 3.45 12.47 -12.91
N GLY A 369 3.75 12.22 -14.20
CA GLY A 369 4.92 11.45 -14.61
C GLY A 369 6.23 12.09 -14.16
N ALA A 370 6.40 13.40 -14.36
CA ALA A 370 7.55 14.15 -13.88
C ALA A 370 7.71 14.06 -12.35
N PHE A 371 6.59 14.21 -11.62
CA PHE A 371 6.58 14.08 -10.17
C PHE A 371 7.06 12.70 -9.68
N VAL A 372 6.66 11.60 -10.36
CA VAL A 372 7.12 10.25 -10.04
C VAL A 372 8.63 10.12 -10.30
N TRP A 373 9.10 10.57 -11.44
CA TRP A 373 10.52 10.56 -11.80
C TRP A 373 11.40 11.29 -10.78
N GLU A 374 10.99 12.47 -10.36
CA GLU A 374 11.76 13.33 -9.46
C GLU A 374 11.78 12.86 -8.01
N ASN A 375 10.77 12.07 -7.59
CA ASN A 375 10.60 11.76 -6.17
C ASN A 375 10.72 10.29 -5.82
N PHE A 376 10.37 9.37 -6.75
CA PHE A 376 10.14 7.95 -6.46
C PHE A 376 10.91 6.98 -7.37
N GLU A 377 11.77 7.46 -8.25
CA GLU A 377 12.69 6.60 -8.98
C GLU A 377 13.59 5.84 -7.99
N TRP A 378 13.90 4.55 -8.29
CA TRP A 378 14.55 3.66 -7.32
C TRP A 378 15.89 4.16 -6.82
N ASP A 379 16.72 4.80 -7.66
CA ASP A 379 18.03 5.31 -7.23
C ASP A 379 17.87 6.41 -6.17
N ILE A 380 16.82 7.23 -6.29
CA ILE A 380 16.49 8.27 -5.31
C ILE A 380 16.04 7.63 -3.98
N ILE A 381 15.17 6.63 -4.04
CA ILE A 381 14.64 5.95 -2.86
C ILE A 381 15.75 5.18 -2.13
N VAL A 382 16.60 4.45 -2.86
CA VAL A 382 17.75 3.73 -2.28
C VAL A 382 18.71 4.70 -1.57
N GLU A 383 18.97 5.86 -2.14
CA GLU A 383 19.86 6.84 -1.50
C GLU A 383 19.22 7.47 -0.25
N LYS A 384 17.91 7.73 -0.27
CA LYS A 384 17.17 8.15 0.93
C LYS A 384 17.26 7.11 2.05
N TYR A 385 17.07 5.82 1.73
CA TYR A 385 17.22 4.72 2.71
C TYR A 385 18.64 4.65 3.26
N ARG A 386 19.65 4.71 2.39
CA ARG A 386 21.06 4.67 2.78
C ARG A 386 21.38 5.80 3.77
N THR A 387 21.04 7.02 3.40
CA THR A 387 21.28 8.22 4.21
C THR A 387 20.55 8.13 5.57
N PHE A 388 19.29 7.70 5.57
CA PHE A 388 18.52 7.59 6.78
C PHE A 388 19.06 6.50 7.71
N PHE A 389 19.39 5.32 7.18
CA PHE A 389 19.96 4.24 7.98
C PHE A 389 21.34 4.59 8.54
N GLN A 390 22.20 5.25 7.78
CA GLN A 390 23.48 5.76 8.29
C GLN A 390 23.26 6.72 9.45
N LYS A 391 22.36 7.70 9.31
CA LYS A 391 22.00 8.62 10.39
C LYS A 391 21.53 7.88 11.66
N LEU A 392 20.66 6.87 11.51
CA LEU A 392 20.13 6.12 12.64
C LEU A 392 21.22 5.28 13.36
N MET A 393 22.17 4.73 12.62
CA MET A 393 23.27 3.92 13.15
C MET A 393 24.43 4.77 13.70
N GLY A 394 24.39 6.10 13.54
CA GLY A 394 25.44 6.98 14.01
C GLY A 394 26.73 6.92 13.17
N ALA A 395 26.62 6.55 11.89
CA ALA A 395 27.73 6.39 10.96
C ALA A 395 27.92 7.65 10.08
#